data_d70254ac5009a5625740058f54cce65f
#
_entry.id   d70254ac5009a5625740058f54cce65f
#
_cell.length_a   1.000
_cell.length_b   1.000
_cell.length_c   1.000
_cell.angle_alpha   90.00
_cell.angle_beta   90.00
_cell.angle_gamma   90.00
#
_symmetry.space_group_name_H-M   'P 1'
#
loop_
_entity.id
_entity.type
_entity.pdbx_description
1 polymer ?
#
loop_
_entity_poly.entity_id
_entity_poly.type
_entity_poly.pdbx_seq_one_letter_code
_entity_poly.pdbx_strand_id
1 'polypeptide(L)'
;MSEGKRFTILSGAILFSLGLMVFSFFIQYKFPVRLFSFAALLMSAFIISRNIRSLSDFKRITGEFISPGITLLLFISGIALGIVLAVFYRWHLDLSLFPKSVHLFVITAAFIGCMEELVFRGFLQEYVKSINGPFSVLFSTLSHTGYKCCLFLSPLITANIDIGFLALWTLLAGILSGTIRHLSKSLLPSLIAHALFDILVYAEFVSAPWWVW
;
A
#
# COMPACT_ATOMS: atom_id res chain seq x y z
N MET A 1 1.94 9.82 26.47
CA MET A 1 0.69 10.16 25.76
C MET A 1 -0.50 9.77 26.63
N SER A 2 -1.50 10.65 26.78
CA SER A 2 -2.70 10.34 27.58
C SER A 2 -3.54 9.22 26.93
N GLU A 3 -4.30 8.47 27.74
CA GLU A 3 -5.16 7.39 27.26
C GLU A 3 -6.20 7.89 26.25
N GLY A 4 -6.83 9.04 26.49
CA GLY A 4 -7.78 9.63 25.56
C GLY A 4 -7.18 9.93 24.18
N LYS A 5 -5.92 10.39 24.12
CA LYS A 5 -5.23 10.63 22.86
C LYS A 5 -4.92 9.33 22.12
N ARG A 6 -4.54 8.27 22.85
CA ARG A 6 -4.34 6.92 22.25
C ARG A 6 -5.63 6.39 21.64
N PHE A 7 -6.73 6.50 22.37
CA PHE A 7 -8.04 6.07 21.91
C PHE A 7 -8.46 6.82 20.63
N THR A 8 -8.30 8.14 20.60
CA THR A 8 -8.62 8.95 19.40
C THR A 8 -7.80 8.54 18.17
N ILE A 9 -6.50 8.28 18.34
CA ILE A 9 -5.65 7.84 17.22
C ILE A 9 -6.08 6.45 16.74
N LEU A 10 -6.30 5.51 17.67
CA LEU A 10 -6.67 4.15 17.30
C LEU A 10 -8.04 4.10 16.61
N SER A 11 -9.04 4.79 17.13
CA SER A 11 -10.37 4.86 16.51
C SER A 11 -10.32 5.51 15.13
N GLY A 12 -9.54 6.60 14.96
CA GLY A 12 -9.33 7.23 13.67
C GLY A 12 -8.62 6.30 12.67
N ALA A 13 -7.61 5.55 13.11
CA ALA A 13 -6.90 4.58 12.28
C ALA A 13 -7.81 3.40 11.86
N ILE A 14 -8.64 2.88 12.78
CA ILE A 14 -9.61 1.82 12.48
C ILE A 14 -10.64 2.32 11.47
N LEU A 15 -11.24 3.49 11.69
CA LEU A 15 -12.21 4.07 10.77
C LEU A 15 -11.61 4.31 9.38
N PHE A 16 -10.38 4.78 9.31
CA PHE A 16 -9.67 4.96 8.05
C PHE A 16 -9.47 3.62 7.32
N SER A 17 -9.00 2.61 8.04
CA SER A 17 -8.75 1.27 7.47
C SER A 17 -10.04 0.61 6.99
N LEU A 18 -11.11 0.67 7.79
CA LEU A 18 -12.44 0.19 7.39
C LEU A 18 -12.99 0.95 6.18
N GLY A 19 -12.78 2.27 6.12
CA GLY A 19 -13.15 3.08 4.97
C GLY A 19 -12.47 2.60 3.68
N LEU A 20 -11.17 2.32 3.72
CA LEU A 20 -10.45 1.79 2.56
C LEU A 20 -10.91 0.37 2.18
N MET A 21 -11.22 -0.50 3.15
CA MET A 21 -11.77 -1.83 2.89
C MET A 21 -13.16 -1.75 2.24
N VAL A 22 -14.03 -0.86 2.74
CA VAL A 22 -15.35 -0.61 2.12
C VAL A 22 -15.19 -0.04 0.71
N PHE A 23 -14.28 0.93 0.53
CA PHE A 23 -13.96 1.46 -0.80
C PHE A 23 -13.58 0.32 -1.76
N SER A 24 -12.59 -0.51 -1.40
CA SER A 24 -12.08 -1.58 -2.27
C SER A 24 -13.13 -2.64 -2.58
N PHE A 25 -13.98 -3.01 -1.61
CA PHE A 25 -15.01 -4.02 -1.80
C PHE A 25 -16.13 -3.54 -2.75
N PHE A 26 -16.57 -2.28 -2.61
CA PHE A 26 -17.72 -1.76 -3.35
C PHE A 26 -17.37 -1.03 -4.66
N ILE A 27 -16.09 -0.74 -4.95
CA ILE A 27 -15.71 0.05 -6.13
C ILE A 27 -16.16 -0.59 -7.44
N GLN A 28 -16.31 -1.90 -7.49
CA GLN A 28 -16.70 -2.64 -8.67
C GLN A 28 -18.22 -2.72 -8.90
N TYR A 29 -19.00 -2.41 -7.89
CA TYR A 29 -20.46 -2.42 -8.01
C TYR A 29 -20.93 -1.30 -8.94
N LYS A 30 -22.09 -1.54 -9.59
CA LYS A 30 -22.77 -0.51 -10.38
C LYS A 30 -23.44 0.51 -9.47
N PHE A 31 -23.76 1.69 -10.01
CA PHE A 31 -24.61 2.66 -9.33
C PHE A 31 -25.98 2.03 -9.02
N PRO A 32 -26.64 2.29 -7.86
CA PRO A 32 -26.21 3.21 -6.80
C PRO A 32 -25.27 2.62 -5.75
N VAL A 33 -25.02 1.30 -5.73
CA VAL A 33 -24.22 0.63 -4.68
C VAL A 33 -22.78 1.17 -4.64
N ARG A 34 -22.20 1.55 -5.77
CA ARG A 34 -20.87 2.19 -5.83
C ARG A 34 -20.77 3.48 -5.01
N LEU A 35 -21.90 4.11 -4.64
CA LEU A 35 -21.87 5.29 -3.77
C LEU A 35 -21.23 5.01 -2.40
N PHE A 36 -21.31 3.78 -1.88
CA PHE A 36 -20.62 3.39 -0.64
C PHE A 36 -19.09 3.53 -0.78
N SER A 37 -18.51 3.18 -1.93
CA SER A 37 -17.08 3.40 -2.19
C SER A 37 -16.72 4.89 -2.14
N PHE A 38 -17.47 5.74 -2.82
CA PHE A 38 -17.18 7.16 -2.83
C PHE A 38 -17.36 7.79 -1.44
N ALA A 39 -18.39 7.41 -0.69
CA ALA A 39 -18.59 7.88 0.68
C ALA A 39 -17.42 7.45 1.59
N ALA A 40 -16.98 6.20 1.48
CA ALA A 40 -15.85 5.66 2.24
C ALA A 40 -14.52 6.34 1.87
N LEU A 41 -14.30 6.61 0.57
CA LEU A 41 -13.13 7.35 0.10
C LEU A 41 -13.13 8.80 0.61
N LEU A 42 -14.28 9.49 0.56
CA LEU A 42 -14.43 10.86 1.09
C LEU A 42 -14.16 10.90 2.60
N MET A 43 -14.67 9.92 3.35
CA MET A 43 -14.38 9.81 4.78
C MET A 43 -12.87 9.61 5.03
N SER A 44 -12.23 8.74 4.27
CA SER A 44 -10.79 8.51 4.38
C SER A 44 -9.98 9.76 4.02
N ALA A 45 -10.35 10.45 2.95
CA ALA A 45 -9.73 11.72 2.54
C ALA A 45 -9.91 12.81 3.61
N PHE A 46 -11.09 12.88 4.25
CA PHE A 46 -11.33 13.79 5.36
C PHE A 46 -10.40 13.52 6.55
N ILE A 47 -10.20 12.24 6.91
CA ILE A 47 -9.27 11.86 7.99
C ILE A 47 -7.84 12.31 7.63
N ILE A 48 -7.40 12.09 6.39
CA ILE A 48 -6.08 12.54 5.92
C ILE A 48 -5.96 14.06 6.02
N SER A 49 -6.91 14.81 5.47
CA SER A 49 -6.89 16.27 5.43
C SER A 49 -6.88 16.92 6.83
N ARG A 50 -7.49 16.25 7.81
CA ARG A 50 -7.45 16.70 9.21
C ARG A 50 -6.08 16.55 9.85
N ASN A 51 -5.25 15.64 9.35
CA ASN A 51 -3.96 15.27 9.94
C ASN A 51 -2.76 15.79 9.14
N ILE A 52 -2.95 16.19 7.88
CA ILE A 52 -1.91 16.80 7.05
C ILE A 52 -2.33 18.23 6.75
N ARG A 53 -1.77 19.19 7.48
CA ARG A 53 -2.12 20.62 7.38
C ARG A 53 -0.95 21.50 6.97
N SER A 54 0.26 20.95 6.95
CA SER A 54 1.49 21.69 6.71
C SER A 54 2.48 20.87 5.89
N LEU A 55 3.45 21.56 5.30
CA LEU A 55 4.56 20.92 4.61
C LEU A 55 5.40 20.05 5.57
N SER A 56 5.47 20.41 6.85
CA SER A 56 6.16 19.61 7.87
C SER A 56 5.42 18.29 8.14
N ASP A 57 4.09 18.28 8.13
CA ASP A 57 3.32 17.04 8.24
C ASP A 57 3.56 16.14 7.03
N PHE A 58 3.60 16.72 5.83
CA PHE A 58 3.91 15.97 4.61
C PHE A 58 5.33 15.39 4.63
N LYS A 59 6.34 16.18 5.03
CA LYS A 59 7.72 15.69 5.21
C LYS A 59 7.80 14.54 6.22
N ARG A 60 7.03 14.58 7.29
CA ARG A 60 6.97 13.50 8.28
C ARG A 60 6.44 12.20 7.65
N ILE A 61 5.51 12.29 6.70
CA ILE A 61 4.93 11.15 5.98
C ILE A 61 5.92 10.57 4.98
N THR A 62 6.56 11.39 4.18
CA THR A 62 7.49 10.96 3.13
C THR A 62 8.89 10.64 3.66
N GLY A 63 9.25 11.21 4.79
CA GLY A 63 10.59 11.18 5.37
C GLY A 63 11.43 12.37 4.95
N GLU A 64 12.48 12.63 5.72
CA GLU A 64 13.43 13.70 5.43
C GLU A 64 14.55 13.19 4.52
N PHE A 65 15.07 14.09 3.69
CA PHE A 65 16.29 13.83 2.92
C PHE A 65 17.48 13.87 3.89
N ILE A 66 18.17 12.74 4.05
CA ILE A 66 19.23 12.61 5.08
C ILE A 66 20.58 13.04 4.51
N SER A 67 21.09 12.28 3.54
CA SER A 67 22.32 12.59 2.81
C SER A 67 22.31 11.85 1.47
N PRO A 68 23.09 12.30 0.45
CA PRO A 68 23.12 11.61 -0.84
C PRO A 68 23.52 10.14 -0.75
N GLY A 69 24.52 9.80 0.07
CA GLY A 69 24.97 8.41 0.24
C GLY A 69 23.93 7.51 0.87
N ILE A 70 23.27 7.98 1.93
CA ILE A 70 22.17 7.21 2.57
C ILE A 70 20.98 7.09 1.62
N THR A 71 20.64 8.16 0.90
CA THR A 71 19.55 8.13 -0.09
C THR A 71 19.83 7.10 -1.18
N LEU A 72 21.06 7.03 -1.69
CA LEU A 72 21.46 6.00 -2.66
C LEU A 72 21.35 4.59 -2.08
N LEU A 73 21.78 4.38 -0.83
CA LEU A 73 21.63 3.07 -0.16
C LEU A 73 20.16 2.67 -0.02
N LEU A 74 19.30 3.61 0.36
CA LEU A 74 17.86 3.38 0.46
C LEU A 74 17.22 3.08 -0.91
N PHE A 75 17.69 3.76 -1.95
CA PHE A 75 17.26 3.50 -3.32
C PHE A 75 17.63 2.08 -3.76
N ILE A 76 18.89 1.67 -3.55
CA ILE A 76 19.37 0.31 -3.88
C ILE A 76 18.62 -0.75 -3.06
N SER A 77 18.38 -0.50 -1.78
CA SER A 77 17.60 -1.43 -0.95
C SER A 77 16.16 -1.61 -1.43
N GLY A 78 15.54 -0.53 -1.90
CA GLY A 78 14.21 -0.58 -2.52
C GLY A 78 14.21 -1.42 -3.80
N ILE A 79 15.20 -1.22 -4.69
CA ILE A 79 15.37 -2.02 -5.89
C ILE A 79 15.55 -3.50 -5.55
N ALA A 80 16.46 -3.82 -4.64
CA ALA A 80 16.72 -5.20 -4.25
C ALA A 80 15.46 -5.88 -3.68
N LEU A 81 14.74 -5.20 -2.79
CA LEU A 81 13.49 -5.72 -2.23
C LEU A 81 12.43 -5.92 -3.31
N GLY A 82 12.22 -4.96 -4.21
CA GLY A 82 11.24 -5.05 -5.28
C GLY A 82 11.51 -6.21 -6.23
N ILE A 83 12.78 -6.40 -6.63
CA ILE A 83 13.20 -7.54 -7.48
C ILE A 83 12.94 -8.87 -6.75
N VAL A 84 13.39 -8.99 -5.50
CA VAL A 84 13.23 -10.24 -4.73
C VAL A 84 11.76 -10.60 -4.61
N LEU A 85 10.92 -9.65 -4.21
CA LEU A 85 9.48 -9.88 -4.10
C LEU A 85 8.85 -10.27 -5.46
N ALA A 86 9.19 -9.56 -6.54
CA ALA A 86 8.64 -9.85 -7.86
C ALA A 86 9.05 -11.23 -8.39
N VAL A 87 10.34 -11.60 -8.22
CA VAL A 87 10.85 -12.91 -8.66
C VAL A 87 10.15 -14.05 -7.95
N PHE A 88 10.00 -13.98 -6.62
CA PHE A 88 9.29 -15.02 -5.87
C PHE A 88 7.79 -15.06 -6.19
N TYR A 89 7.15 -13.90 -6.40
CA TYR A 89 5.74 -13.85 -6.78
C TYR A 89 5.51 -14.46 -8.17
N ARG A 90 6.35 -14.12 -9.15
CA ARG A 90 6.28 -14.67 -10.50
C ARG A 90 6.56 -16.16 -10.51
N TRP A 91 7.55 -16.61 -9.73
CA TRP A 91 7.84 -18.04 -9.56
C TRP A 91 6.65 -18.82 -9.01
N HIS A 92 5.96 -18.29 -8.00
CA HIS A 92 4.74 -18.91 -7.45
C HIS A 92 3.61 -19.03 -8.49
N LEU A 93 3.53 -18.09 -9.42
CA LEU A 93 2.55 -18.11 -10.51
C LEU A 93 2.98 -18.91 -11.75
N ASP A 94 4.06 -19.68 -11.66
CA ASP A 94 4.65 -20.42 -12.79
C ASP A 94 5.00 -19.53 -14.00
N LEU A 95 5.29 -18.26 -13.76
CA LEU A 95 5.73 -17.32 -14.79
C LEU A 95 7.26 -17.31 -14.91
N SER A 96 7.78 -16.85 -16.05
CA SER A 96 9.22 -16.58 -16.21
C SER A 96 9.69 -15.59 -15.13
N LEU A 97 10.89 -15.78 -14.56
CA LEU A 97 11.42 -14.93 -13.47
C LEU A 97 11.44 -13.44 -13.84
N PHE A 98 11.71 -13.15 -15.11
CA PHE A 98 11.63 -11.79 -15.68
C PHE A 98 10.62 -11.76 -16.82
N PRO A 99 9.91 -10.62 -17.00
CA PRO A 99 8.92 -10.48 -18.07
C PRO A 99 9.58 -10.55 -19.46
N LYS A 100 8.87 -11.16 -20.42
CA LYS A 100 9.30 -11.26 -21.83
C LYS A 100 8.90 -10.04 -22.66
N SER A 101 7.90 -9.29 -22.20
CA SER A 101 7.42 -8.05 -22.82
C SER A 101 7.04 -7.03 -21.75
N VAL A 102 7.04 -5.75 -22.13
CA VAL A 102 6.65 -4.66 -21.25
C VAL A 102 5.61 -3.81 -21.97
N HIS A 103 4.43 -3.68 -21.39
CA HIS A 103 3.33 -2.88 -21.90
C HIS A 103 3.12 -1.62 -21.06
N LEU A 104 2.51 -0.58 -21.63
CA LEU A 104 2.34 0.73 -20.97
C LEU A 104 1.55 0.67 -19.66
N PHE A 105 0.80 -0.39 -19.42
CA PHE A 105 0.08 -0.58 -18.18
C PHE A 105 0.98 -0.56 -16.93
N VAL A 106 2.26 -0.91 -17.05
CA VAL A 106 3.21 -0.86 -15.92
C VAL A 106 3.31 0.52 -15.26
N ILE A 107 3.12 1.59 -16.05
CA ILE A 107 3.16 2.97 -15.52
C ILE A 107 1.99 3.18 -14.54
N THR A 108 0.81 2.72 -14.94
CA THR A 108 -0.38 2.82 -14.08
C THR A 108 -0.25 1.92 -12.84
N ALA A 109 0.22 0.68 -13.01
CA ALA A 109 0.44 -0.25 -11.90
C ALA A 109 1.44 0.33 -10.89
N ALA A 110 2.60 0.77 -11.35
CA ALA A 110 3.61 1.39 -10.50
C ALA A 110 3.09 2.65 -9.76
N PHE A 111 2.28 3.47 -10.43
CA PHE A 111 1.66 4.63 -9.81
C PHE A 111 0.68 4.23 -8.69
N ILE A 112 -0.15 3.20 -8.93
CA ILE A 112 -1.06 2.65 -7.91
C ILE A 112 -0.26 2.13 -6.71
N GLY A 113 0.77 1.32 -6.94
CA GLY A 113 1.65 0.83 -5.88
C GLY A 113 2.30 1.95 -5.07
N CYS A 114 2.76 3.02 -5.72
CA CYS A 114 3.26 4.21 -5.03
C CYS A 114 2.19 4.90 -4.17
N MET A 115 0.96 5.03 -4.67
CA MET A 115 -0.15 5.61 -3.91
C MET A 115 -0.52 4.74 -2.70
N GLU A 116 -0.50 3.42 -2.84
CA GLU A 116 -0.71 2.50 -1.70
C GLU A 116 0.38 2.65 -0.64
N GLU A 117 1.65 2.75 -1.03
CA GLU A 117 2.73 2.98 -0.07
C GLU A 117 2.59 4.33 0.63
N LEU A 118 2.19 5.39 -0.09
CA LEU A 118 1.95 6.70 0.49
C LEU A 118 0.81 6.66 1.53
N VAL A 119 -0.25 5.92 1.24
CA VAL A 119 -1.42 5.77 2.12
C VAL A 119 -1.09 4.90 3.34
N PHE A 120 -0.54 3.70 3.13
CA PHE A 120 -0.35 2.73 4.21
C PHE A 120 0.94 2.96 5.00
N ARG A 121 2.10 3.13 4.33
CA ARG A 121 3.40 3.31 5.00
C ARG A 121 3.69 4.77 5.30
N GLY A 122 3.26 5.66 4.41
CA GLY A 122 3.37 7.09 4.63
C GLY A 122 2.42 7.57 5.73
N PHE A 123 1.12 7.60 5.41
CA PHE A 123 0.13 8.19 6.30
C PHE A 123 -0.24 7.29 7.50
N LEU A 124 -0.80 6.10 7.25
CA LEU A 124 -1.38 5.29 8.32
C LEU A 124 -0.34 4.81 9.33
N GLN A 125 0.80 4.32 8.86
CA GLN A 125 1.90 3.89 9.73
C GLN A 125 2.42 5.06 10.58
N GLU A 126 2.63 6.25 9.99
CA GLU A 126 3.08 7.43 10.73
C GLU A 126 2.03 7.94 11.71
N TYR A 127 0.73 7.88 11.36
CA TYR A 127 -0.38 8.25 12.22
C TYR A 127 -0.43 7.39 13.50
N VAL A 128 -0.26 6.07 13.36
CA VAL A 128 -0.29 5.10 14.47
C VAL A 128 1.03 5.05 15.24
N LYS A 129 2.15 5.46 14.64
CA LYS A 129 3.50 5.39 15.21
C LYS A 129 3.62 6.07 16.58
N SER A 130 2.83 7.11 16.83
CA SER A 130 2.80 7.80 18.12
C SER A 130 2.29 6.91 19.28
N ILE A 131 1.62 5.79 19.00
CA ILE A 131 1.21 4.79 19.98
C ILE A 131 2.39 3.86 20.28
N ASN A 132 2.92 3.22 19.23
CA ASN A 132 4.08 2.33 19.30
C ASN A 132 4.62 2.07 17.87
N GLY A 133 5.94 2.09 17.68
CA GLY A 133 6.56 1.93 16.37
C GLY A 133 6.32 0.55 15.73
N PRO A 134 6.71 -0.56 16.36
CA PRO A 134 6.41 -1.91 15.86
C PRO A 134 4.91 -2.17 15.63
N PHE A 135 4.06 -1.72 16.54
CA PHE A 135 2.62 -1.82 16.38
C PHE A 135 2.13 -1.08 15.12
N SER A 136 2.69 0.09 14.80
CA SER A 136 2.30 0.83 13.61
C SER A 136 2.64 0.09 12.30
N VAL A 137 3.76 -0.64 12.26
CA VAL A 137 4.11 -1.51 11.14
C VAL A 137 3.08 -2.62 10.98
N LEU A 138 2.77 -3.33 12.06
CA LEU A 138 1.80 -4.42 12.03
C LEU A 138 0.41 -3.92 11.64
N PHE A 139 -0.06 -2.84 12.26
CA PHE A 139 -1.38 -2.27 12.02
C PHE A 139 -1.55 -1.82 10.55
N SER A 140 -0.58 -1.07 10.02
CA SER A 140 -0.64 -0.61 8.62
C SER A 140 -0.55 -1.76 7.62
N THR A 141 0.22 -2.80 7.95
CA THR A 141 0.33 -4.01 7.13
C THR A 141 -0.99 -4.78 7.10
N LEU A 142 -1.61 -5.03 8.25
CA LEU A 142 -2.91 -5.70 8.33
C LEU A 142 -4.01 -4.91 7.61
N SER A 143 -3.98 -3.59 7.73
CA SER A 143 -4.91 -2.70 7.02
C SER A 143 -4.75 -2.79 5.51
N HIS A 144 -3.51 -2.81 5.00
CA HIS A 144 -3.22 -2.97 3.57
C HIS A 144 -3.64 -4.36 3.07
N THR A 145 -3.32 -5.42 3.81
CA THR A 145 -3.73 -6.79 3.49
C THR A 145 -5.26 -6.89 3.44
N GLY A 146 -5.96 -6.34 4.42
CA GLY A 146 -7.42 -6.31 4.42
C GLY A 146 -8.00 -5.54 3.23
N TYR A 147 -7.43 -4.38 2.88
CA TYR A 147 -7.80 -3.62 1.69
C TYR A 147 -7.66 -4.45 0.40
N LYS A 148 -6.51 -5.12 0.20
CA LYS A 148 -6.28 -5.98 -0.97
C LYS A 148 -7.24 -7.19 -0.99
N CYS A 149 -7.43 -7.87 0.13
CA CYS A 149 -8.37 -8.99 0.21
C CYS A 149 -9.81 -8.54 -0.08
N CYS A 150 -10.26 -7.43 0.48
CA CYS A 150 -11.59 -6.89 0.22
C CYS A 150 -11.83 -6.56 -1.26
N LEU A 151 -10.81 -6.07 -1.97
CA LEU A 151 -10.90 -5.82 -3.40
C LEU A 151 -11.24 -7.10 -4.17
N PHE A 152 -10.59 -8.22 -3.84
CA PHE A 152 -10.74 -9.49 -4.55
C PHE A 152 -11.81 -10.42 -3.96
N LEU A 153 -12.30 -10.15 -2.76
CA LEU A 153 -13.48 -10.84 -2.18
C LEU A 153 -14.81 -10.31 -2.73
N SER A 154 -14.79 -9.22 -3.49
CA SER A 154 -16.01 -8.72 -4.14
C SER A 154 -16.57 -9.79 -5.10
N PRO A 155 -17.87 -10.18 -4.97
CA PRO A 155 -18.47 -11.24 -5.79
C PRO A 155 -18.55 -10.89 -7.28
N LEU A 156 -18.24 -9.67 -7.66
CA LEU A 156 -18.22 -9.20 -9.05
C LEU A 156 -16.87 -9.49 -9.75
N ILE A 157 -15.85 -9.92 -8.99
CA ILE A 157 -14.57 -10.34 -9.57
C ILE A 157 -14.70 -11.77 -10.07
N THR A 158 -14.47 -11.93 -11.37
CA THR A 158 -14.43 -13.24 -12.04
C THR A 158 -13.04 -13.86 -12.11
N ALA A 159 -12.00 -13.12 -11.67
CA ALA A 159 -10.64 -13.62 -11.65
C ALA A 159 -10.48 -14.67 -10.55
N ASN A 160 -9.96 -15.86 -10.93
CA ASN A 160 -9.61 -16.90 -9.97
C ASN A 160 -8.30 -16.54 -9.26
N ILE A 161 -8.41 -15.82 -8.14
CA ILE A 161 -7.27 -15.37 -7.35
C ILE A 161 -7.24 -16.16 -6.04
N ASP A 162 -6.11 -16.75 -5.72
CA ASP A 162 -5.87 -17.34 -4.42
C ASP A 162 -5.77 -16.25 -3.35
N ILE A 163 -6.87 -16.02 -2.65
CA ILE A 163 -6.96 -15.00 -1.59
C ILE A 163 -6.02 -15.33 -0.42
N GLY A 164 -5.81 -16.62 -0.14
CA GLY A 164 -4.88 -17.04 0.92
C GLY A 164 -3.43 -16.65 0.60
N PHE A 165 -3.01 -16.93 -0.63
CA PHE A 165 -1.71 -16.52 -1.12
C PHE A 165 -1.58 -14.99 -1.19
N LEU A 166 -2.58 -14.28 -1.73
CA LEU A 166 -2.61 -12.83 -1.77
C LEU A 166 -2.46 -12.22 -0.37
N ALA A 167 -3.22 -12.73 0.61
CA ALA A 167 -3.16 -12.26 1.99
C ALA A 167 -1.78 -12.49 2.59
N LEU A 168 -1.22 -13.70 2.46
CA LEU A 168 0.12 -14.03 2.97
C LEU A 168 1.18 -13.15 2.30
N TRP A 169 1.13 -13.00 0.97
CA TRP A 169 2.11 -12.22 0.23
C TRP A 169 2.07 -10.74 0.59
N THR A 170 0.87 -10.16 0.63
CA THR A 170 0.70 -8.75 1.02
C THR A 170 1.12 -8.51 2.47
N LEU A 171 0.88 -9.48 3.37
CA LEU A 171 1.33 -9.43 4.75
C LEU A 171 2.87 -9.42 4.83
N LEU A 172 3.55 -10.35 4.16
CA LEU A 172 5.01 -10.43 4.16
C LEU A 172 5.66 -9.19 3.54
N ALA A 173 5.22 -8.80 2.34
CA ALA A 173 5.69 -7.59 1.67
C ALA A 173 5.44 -6.34 2.53
N GLY A 174 4.28 -6.29 3.19
CA GLY A 174 3.89 -5.22 4.07
C GLY A 174 4.76 -5.09 5.32
N ILE A 175 5.10 -6.21 5.96
CA ILE A 175 6.02 -6.23 7.12
C ILE A 175 7.41 -5.75 6.68
N LEU A 176 7.92 -6.24 5.56
CA LEU A 176 9.24 -5.83 5.06
C LEU A 176 9.28 -4.34 4.73
N SER A 177 8.35 -3.85 3.91
CA SER A 177 8.24 -2.44 3.55
C SER A 177 8.03 -1.53 4.77
N GLY A 178 7.11 -1.93 5.66
CA GLY A 178 6.83 -1.18 6.88
C GLY A 178 8.02 -1.13 7.84
N THR A 179 8.79 -2.22 7.95
CA THR A 179 10.02 -2.28 8.78
C THR A 179 11.11 -1.41 8.19
N ILE A 180 11.36 -1.50 6.88
CA ILE A 180 12.34 -0.62 6.21
C ILE A 180 11.94 0.85 6.40
N ARG A 181 10.66 1.20 6.21
CA ARG A 181 10.15 2.55 6.47
C ARG A 181 10.36 2.98 7.93
N HIS A 182 10.12 2.09 8.89
CA HIS A 182 10.30 2.38 10.31
C HIS A 182 11.77 2.66 10.68
N LEU A 183 12.68 1.83 10.18
CA LEU A 183 14.12 1.92 10.46
C LEU A 183 14.78 3.08 9.72
N SER A 184 14.48 3.24 8.42
CA SER A 184 15.08 4.28 7.58
C SER A 184 14.49 5.68 7.79
N LYS A 185 13.30 5.76 8.39
CA LYS A 185 12.48 6.99 8.48
C LYS A 185 12.19 7.63 7.11
N SER A 186 12.37 6.88 6.02
CA SER A 186 12.13 7.32 4.64
C SER A 186 11.14 6.40 3.95
N LEU A 187 10.20 6.96 3.20
CA LEU A 187 9.24 6.21 2.39
C LEU A 187 9.87 5.71 1.08
N LEU A 188 11.00 6.29 0.67
CA LEU A 188 11.65 6.05 -0.61
C LEU A 188 11.88 4.57 -0.93
N PRO A 189 12.47 3.74 -0.05
CA PRO A 189 12.72 2.34 -0.37
C PRO A 189 11.43 1.53 -0.57
N SER A 190 10.37 1.82 0.18
CA SER A 190 9.08 1.15 0.03
C SER A 190 8.40 1.53 -1.30
N LEU A 191 8.44 2.82 -1.67
CA LEU A 191 7.91 3.30 -2.96
C LEU A 191 8.60 2.61 -4.14
N ILE A 192 9.95 2.55 -4.11
CA ILE A 192 10.72 1.92 -5.18
C ILE A 192 10.47 0.42 -5.24
N ALA A 193 10.43 -0.24 -4.08
CA ALA A 193 10.19 -1.67 -4.01
C ALA A 193 8.83 -2.04 -4.60
N HIS A 194 7.77 -1.31 -4.23
CA HIS A 194 6.42 -1.58 -4.72
C HIS A 194 6.27 -1.23 -6.21
N ALA A 195 6.76 -0.07 -6.63
CA ALA A 195 6.73 0.31 -8.05
C ALA A 195 7.46 -0.71 -8.92
N LEU A 196 8.64 -1.17 -8.51
CA LEU A 196 9.41 -2.15 -9.26
C LEU A 196 8.76 -3.53 -9.24
N PHE A 197 8.18 -3.94 -8.10
CA PHE A 197 7.38 -5.15 -8.00
C PHE A 197 6.24 -5.12 -9.03
N ASP A 198 5.45 -4.05 -9.07
CA ASP A 198 4.33 -3.92 -9.99
C ASP A 198 4.78 -3.88 -11.44
N ILE A 199 5.87 -3.18 -11.76
CA ILE A 199 6.45 -3.17 -13.11
C ILE A 199 6.80 -4.59 -13.56
N LEU A 200 7.46 -5.37 -12.72
CA LEU A 200 7.91 -6.71 -13.07
C LEU A 200 6.74 -7.72 -13.12
N VAL A 201 5.78 -7.61 -12.21
CA VAL A 201 4.64 -8.54 -12.14
C VAL A 201 3.62 -8.27 -13.24
N TYR A 202 3.32 -6.99 -13.51
CA TYR A 202 2.28 -6.59 -14.48
C TYR A 202 2.81 -6.23 -15.86
N ALA A 203 4.09 -6.43 -16.14
CA ALA A 203 4.74 -6.05 -17.40
C ALA A 203 4.04 -6.60 -18.65
N GLU A 204 3.57 -7.85 -18.58
CA GLU A 204 2.98 -8.57 -19.71
C GLU A 204 1.47 -8.30 -19.90
N PHE A 205 0.86 -7.49 -19.03
CA PHE A 205 -0.54 -7.09 -19.16
C PHE A 205 -0.70 -5.95 -20.18
N VAL A 206 -1.47 -6.18 -21.22
CA VAL A 206 -1.73 -5.19 -22.27
C VAL A 206 -2.66 -4.09 -21.81
N SER A 207 -3.66 -4.44 -20.99
CA SER A 207 -4.63 -3.51 -20.43
C SER A 207 -4.91 -3.82 -18.97
N ALA A 208 -5.06 -2.77 -18.17
CA ALA A 208 -5.56 -2.94 -16.83
C ALA A 208 -6.99 -3.48 -16.87
N PRO A 209 -7.25 -4.54 -16.15
CA PRO A 209 -8.60 -4.72 -15.67
C PRO A 209 -8.92 -3.45 -14.84
N TRP A 210 -10.08 -2.81 -15.09
CA TRP A 210 -10.48 -1.58 -14.40
C TRP A 210 -10.56 -1.70 -12.85
N TRP A 211 -10.54 -2.91 -12.34
CA TRP A 211 -10.55 -3.25 -10.90
C TRP A 211 -9.15 -3.29 -10.24
N VAL A 212 -8.09 -3.04 -10.96
CA VAL A 212 -6.72 -2.94 -10.40
C VAL A 212 -6.55 -1.69 -9.50
N TRP A 213 -7.54 -0.83 -9.47
CA TRP A 213 -7.55 0.39 -8.64
C TRP A 213 -7.75 0.12 -7.16
#